data_8aab8caa5bd0bb1cb267aaf0e6ad9e3f
#
_entry.id   8aab8caa5bd0bb1cb267aaf0e6ad9e3f
#
_cell.length_a   1.000
_cell.length_b   1.000
_cell.length_c   1.000
_cell.angle_alpha   90.00
_cell.angle_beta   90.00
_cell.angle_gamma   90.00
#
_symmetry.space_group_name_H-M   'P 1'
#
loop_
_entity.id
_entity.type
_entity.pdbx_description
1 polymer ?
#
loop_
_entity_poly.entity_id
_entity_poly.type
_entity_poly.pdbx_seq_one_letter_code
_entity_poly.pdbx_strand_id
1 'polypeptide(L)'
;MCYLLTMVLLAGILIVPVFAASDADSASDKKWVIATDTVFKPFEYTDDDGNFVGIDVDVLDAIAKDQGFEYKLKSLGWDASIAACQAGQADGMIAGASITDERKDSGWLFSDGYYNATQSMTVQKDSDIKGFDDLKGKTVGVKTGTQGATYAESLKDEYGFNITYYEDSPTMYQAVLGGQVVACFEDTPIMASSIKDGDLALQ
;
A
#
# COMPACT_ATOMS: atom_id res chain seq x y z
N MET A 1 43.39 6.97 79.96
CA MET A 1 42.25 6.03 80.03
C MET A 1 41.15 6.62 79.15
N CYS A 2 41.07 6.11 77.98
CA CYS A 2 40.11 6.62 76.96
C CYS A 2 39.12 5.49 76.63
N TYR A 3 37.87 5.67 77.02
CA TYR A 3 36.79 4.70 76.70
C TYR A 3 36.25 4.94 75.28
N LEU A 4 36.42 3.93 74.44
CA LEU A 4 35.90 3.90 73.12
C LEU A 4 34.47 3.29 73.16
N LEU A 5 33.49 4.12 72.86
CA LEU A 5 32.06 3.70 72.76
C LEU A 5 31.80 3.27 71.34
N THR A 6 31.65 1.98 71.10
CA THR A 6 31.26 1.43 69.79
C THR A 6 29.73 1.44 69.64
N MET A 7 29.23 2.30 68.75
CA MET A 7 27.85 2.38 68.40
C MET A 7 27.57 1.42 67.21
N VAL A 8 26.79 0.36 67.45
CA VAL A 8 26.34 -0.58 66.40
C VAL A 8 25.10 -0.01 65.81
N LEU A 9 25.18 0.41 64.53
CA LEU A 9 24.05 0.82 63.73
C LEU A 9 23.43 -0.44 63.10
N LEU A 10 22.24 -0.86 63.57
CA LEU A 10 21.41 -1.83 62.87
C LEU A 10 20.70 -1.16 61.69
N ALA A 11 21.17 -1.40 60.48
CA ALA A 11 20.47 -1.01 59.26
C ALA A 11 19.34 -2.02 58.98
N GLY A 12 18.12 -1.66 59.32
CA GLY A 12 16.92 -2.41 58.89
C GLY A 12 16.68 -2.27 57.38
N ILE A 13 16.86 -3.34 56.65
CA ILE A 13 16.51 -3.39 55.24
C ILE A 13 14.99 -3.52 55.15
N LEU A 14 14.32 -2.42 54.82
CA LEU A 14 12.90 -2.43 54.40
C LEU A 14 12.83 -2.98 52.97
N ILE A 15 12.46 -4.25 52.84
CA ILE A 15 12.10 -4.85 51.55
C ILE A 15 10.70 -4.30 51.18
N VAL A 16 10.67 -3.29 50.34
CA VAL A 16 9.41 -2.84 49.69
C VAL A 16 9.18 -3.81 48.54
N PRO A 17 8.04 -4.53 48.48
CA PRO A 17 7.71 -5.29 47.32
C PRO A 17 7.44 -4.32 46.18
N VAL A 18 8.33 -4.29 45.18
CA VAL A 18 8.06 -3.65 43.90
C VAL A 18 7.01 -4.54 43.21
N PHE A 19 5.75 -4.13 43.30
CA PHE A 19 4.77 -4.61 42.36
C PHE A 19 5.19 -4.06 41.00
N ALA A 20 5.73 -4.92 40.16
CA ALA A 20 5.81 -4.66 38.73
C ALA A 20 4.36 -4.56 38.25
N ALA A 21 3.88 -3.32 38.12
CA ALA A 21 2.69 -3.07 37.31
C ALA A 21 3.07 -3.55 35.92
N SER A 22 2.41 -4.62 35.47
CA SER A 22 2.49 -5.02 34.08
C SER A 22 1.87 -3.87 33.27
N ASP A 23 2.69 -3.23 32.42
CA ASP A 23 2.25 -2.28 31.40
C ASP A 23 1.36 -3.01 30.36
N ALA A 24 0.18 -3.41 30.79
CA ALA A 24 -0.85 -4.03 29.93
C ALA A 24 -1.93 -3.05 29.53
N ASP A 25 -1.76 -1.73 29.78
CA ASP A 25 -2.86 -0.76 29.67
C ASP A 25 -2.59 0.45 28.78
N SER A 26 -1.69 0.35 27.80
CA SER A 26 -1.48 1.48 26.86
C SER A 26 -1.78 1.16 25.39
N ALA A 27 -2.27 -0.03 25.07
CA ALA A 27 -2.61 -0.39 23.69
C ALA A 27 -4.01 0.12 23.29
N SER A 28 -4.91 0.45 24.22
CA SER A 28 -6.29 0.83 23.93
C SER A 28 -6.49 2.28 23.47
N ASP A 29 -5.55 3.16 23.75
CA ASP A 29 -5.68 4.60 23.41
C ASP A 29 -4.91 5.02 22.15
N LYS A 30 -4.13 4.12 21.55
CA LYS A 30 -3.40 4.44 20.32
C LYS A 30 -4.34 4.43 19.12
N LYS A 31 -4.49 5.59 18.48
CA LYS A 31 -5.13 5.70 17.17
C LYS A 31 -4.09 5.48 16.07
N TRP A 32 -4.19 4.32 15.39
CA TRP A 32 -3.27 3.96 14.32
C TRP A 32 -3.43 4.87 13.10
N VAL A 33 -2.34 5.22 12.47
CA VAL A 33 -2.34 5.99 11.22
C VAL A 33 -2.07 5.02 10.07
N ILE A 34 -3.06 4.80 9.23
CA ILE A 34 -2.97 3.91 8.08
C ILE A 34 -3.00 4.76 6.80
N ALA A 35 -1.99 4.59 5.95
CA ALA A 35 -1.92 5.26 4.67
C ALA A 35 -2.58 4.41 3.56
N THR A 36 -3.07 5.06 2.51
CA THR A 36 -3.67 4.39 1.36
C THR A 36 -3.50 5.23 0.09
N ASP A 37 -3.73 4.62 -1.07
CA ASP A 37 -3.76 5.33 -2.33
C ASP A 37 -4.97 6.29 -2.42
N THR A 38 -5.02 7.12 -3.43
CA THR A 38 -6.12 8.08 -3.64
C THR A 38 -7.21 7.51 -4.54
N VAL A 39 -6.82 6.68 -5.50
CA VAL A 39 -7.74 6.11 -6.48
C VAL A 39 -7.21 4.79 -7.06
N PHE A 40 -7.74 3.68 -6.55
CA PHE A 40 -7.40 2.32 -7.00
C PHE A 40 -8.65 1.43 -6.94
N LYS A 41 -9.71 1.83 -7.66
CA LYS A 41 -11.00 1.13 -7.69
C LYS A 41 -10.84 -0.30 -8.23
N PRO A 42 -11.39 -1.34 -7.55
CA PRO A 42 -12.41 -1.29 -6.49
C PRO A 42 -11.85 -1.32 -5.06
N PHE A 43 -10.53 -1.20 -4.84
CA PHE A 43 -9.92 -1.37 -3.52
C PHE A 43 -10.07 -0.11 -2.65
N GLU A 44 -9.71 1.06 -3.17
CA GLU A 44 -9.90 2.35 -2.50
C GLU A 44 -10.14 3.46 -3.53
N TYR A 45 -11.16 4.25 -3.30
CA TYR A 45 -11.53 5.38 -4.15
C TYR A 45 -12.57 6.27 -3.48
N THR A 46 -12.79 7.46 -4.04
CA THR A 46 -13.90 8.31 -3.64
C THR A 46 -15.10 8.03 -4.54
N ASP A 47 -16.26 7.72 -3.93
CA ASP A 47 -17.51 7.50 -4.64
C ASP A 47 -18.15 8.83 -5.12
N ASP A 48 -19.27 8.72 -5.84
CA ASP A 48 -19.99 9.88 -6.39
C ASP A 48 -20.60 10.79 -5.30
N ASP A 49 -20.80 10.27 -4.09
CA ASP A 49 -21.28 11.00 -2.92
C ASP A 49 -20.14 11.68 -2.13
N GLY A 50 -18.90 11.46 -2.54
CA GLY A 50 -17.70 12.02 -1.91
C GLY A 50 -17.17 11.20 -0.73
N ASN A 51 -17.66 9.98 -0.50
CA ASN A 51 -17.15 9.09 0.53
C ASN A 51 -15.95 8.31 0.02
N PHE A 52 -14.96 8.11 0.89
CA PHE A 52 -13.82 7.24 0.60
C PHE A 52 -14.19 5.81 0.94
N VAL A 53 -14.24 4.93 -0.06
CA VAL A 53 -14.82 3.58 0.01
C VAL A 53 -13.97 2.57 -0.76
N GLY A 54 -14.28 1.29 -0.62
CA GLY A 54 -13.68 0.19 -1.38
C GLY A 54 -13.35 -1.01 -0.52
N ILE A 55 -12.84 -2.06 -1.17
CA ILE A 55 -12.52 -3.34 -0.51
C ILE A 55 -11.54 -3.14 0.65
N ASP A 56 -10.51 -2.32 0.45
CA ASP A 56 -9.48 -2.06 1.45
C ASP A 56 -10.03 -1.31 2.67
N VAL A 57 -10.94 -0.36 2.42
CA VAL A 57 -11.63 0.37 3.49
C VAL A 57 -12.49 -0.56 4.32
N ASP A 58 -13.29 -1.41 3.66
CA ASP A 58 -14.17 -2.37 4.32
C ASP A 58 -13.38 -3.43 5.12
N VAL A 59 -12.28 -3.94 4.55
CA VAL A 59 -11.38 -4.90 5.21
C VAL A 59 -10.75 -4.27 6.46
N LEU A 60 -10.22 -3.05 6.34
CA LEU A 60 -9.61 -2.35 7.47
C LEU A 60 -10.62 -2.06 8.58
N ASP A 61 -11.83 -1.61 8.22
CA ASP A 61 -12.92 -1.37 9.18
C ASP A 61 -13.30 -2.65 9.92
N ALA A 62 -13.42 -3.77 9.19
CA ALA A 62 -13.76 -5.07 9.77
C ALA A 62 -12.68 -5.55 10.75
N ILE A 63 -11.40 -5.42 10.38
CA ILE A 63 -10.26 -5.80 11.23
C ILE A 63 -10.22 -4.91 12.49
N ALA A 64 -10.34 -3.58 12.31
CA ALA A 64 -10.31 -2.64 13.43
C ALA A 64 -11.43 -2.92 14.44
N LYS A 65 -12.63 -3.22 13.96
CA LYS A 65 -13.78 -3.59 14.79
C LYS A 65 -13.58 -4.91 15.52
N ASP A 66 -13.05 -5.94 14.83
CA ASP A 66 -12.83 -7.27 15.41
C ASP A 66 -11.73 -7.24 16.47
N GLN A 67 -10.64 -6.53 16.19
CA GLN A 67 -9.46 -6.43 17.06
C GLN A 67 -9.55 -5.30 18.08
N GLY A 68 -10.59 -4.47 18.05
CA GLY A 68 -10.86 -3.44 19.07
C GLY A 68 -9.86 -2.27 19.06
N PHE A 69 -9.37 -1.84 17.89
CA PHE A 69 -8.51 -0.67 17.79
C PHE A 69 -9.12 0.46 16.95
N GLU A 70 -8.69 1.70 17.22
CA GLU A 70 -9.05 2.86 16.41
C GLU A 70 -7.95 3.17 15.39
N TYR A 71 -8.35 3.68 14.22
CA TYR A 71 -7.41 4.15 13.23
C TYR A 71 -7.84 5.46 12.56
N LYS A 72 -6.90 6.10 11.89
CA LYS A 72 -7.13 7.21 10.97
C LYS A 72 -6.59 6.79 9.60
N LEU A 73 -7.47 6.67 8.62
CA LEU A 73 -7.07 6.44 7.24
C LEU A 73 -6.62 7.77 6.61
N LYS A 74 -5.49 7.74 5.91
CA LYS A 74 -4.92 8.86 5.15
C LYS A 74 -4.77 8.46 3.69
N SER A 75 -5.60 9.04 2.84
CA SER A 75 -5.47 8.93 1.40
C SER A 75 -4.38 9.89 0.92
N LEU A 76 -3.20 9.36 0.57
CA LEU A 76 -2.00 10.14 0.26
C LEU A 76 -1.54 9.96 -1.20
N GLY A 77 -1.95 8.88 -1.86
CA GLY A 77 -1.38 8.39 -3.09
C GLY A 77 -0.35 7.28 -2.84
N TRP A 78 -0.06 6.49 -3.86
CA TRP A 78 0.78 5.29 -3.74
C TRP A 78 2.18 5.58 -3.19
N ASP A 79 2.97 6.41 -3.90
CA ASP A 79 4.35 6.71 -3.51
C ASP A 79 4.43 7.45 -2.17
N ALA A 80 3.50 8.38 -1.91
CA ALA A 80 3.45 9.11 -0.65
C ALA A 80 3.06 8.22 0.53
N SER A 81 2.22 7.20 0.32
CA SER A 81 1.87 6.21 1.35
C SER A 81 3.06 5.34 1.72
N ILE A 82 3.82 4.87 0.74
CA ILE A 82 5.08 4.13 0.96
C ILE A 82 6.07 5.01 1.74
N ALA A 83 6.29 6.24 1.29
CA ALA A 83 7.20 7.17 1.95
C ALA A 83 6.77 7.48 3.40
N ALA A 84 5.48 7.64 3.65
CA ALA A 84 4.95 7.88 4.99
C ALA A 84 5.20 6.69 5.94
N CYS A 85 5.05 5.46 5.47
CA CYS A 85 5.36 4.26 6.25
C CYS A 85 6.87 4.16 6.53
N GLN A 86 7.71 4.35 5.51
CA GLN A 86 9.18 4.30 5.67
C GLN A 86 9.71 5.37 6.62
N ALA A 87 9.09 6.55 6.65
CA ALA A 87 9.44 7.65 7.53
C ALA A 87 8.81 7.54 8.94
N GLY A 88 7.99 6.51 9.23
CA GLY A 88 7.27 6.38 10.49
C GLY A 88 6.16 7.42 10.70
N GLN A 89 5.69 8.06 9.63
CA GLN A 89 4.57 9.01 9.66
C GLN A 89 3.21 8.32 9.52
N ALA A 90 3.22 7.08 9.07
CA ALA A 90 2.11 6.13 9.11
C ALA A 90 2.60 4.83 9.77
N ASP A 91 1.72 4.19 10.53
CA ASP A 91 2.01 2.92 11.20
C ASP A 91 1.92 1.73 10.24
N GLY A 92 1.24 1.91 9.12
CA GLY A 92 1.08 0.91 8.06
C GLY A 92 0.33 1.49 6.87
N MET A 93 0.16 0.68 5.83
CA MET A 93 -0.67 1.02 4.67
C MET A 93 -1.54 -0.15 4.24
N ILE A 94 -2.67 0.18 3.63
CA ILE A 94 -3.53 -0.73 2.89
C ILE A 94 -3.86 -0.07 1.56
N ALA A 95 -3.47 -0.65 0.44
CA ALA A 95 -3.58 -0.03 -0.89
C ALA A 95 -3.43 -1.08 -2.01
N GLY A 96 -4.07 -2.24 -1.89
CA GLY A 96 -3.96 -3.30 -2.89
C GLY A 96 -2.53 -3.75 -3.19
N ALA A 97 -1.60 -3.57 -2.26
CA ALA A 97 -0.17 -3.79 -2.48
C ALA A 97 0.15 -5.27 -2.72
N SER A 98 0.70 -5.60 -3.89
CA SER A 98 1.11 -6.97 -4.21
C SER A 98 2.21 -7.48 -3.28
N ILE A 99 2.03 -8.67 -2.75
CA ILE A 99 3.03 -9.39 -1.94
C ILE A 99 4.08 -9.97 -2.90
N THR A 100 5.31 -9.46 -2.82
CA THR A 100 6.43 -9.95 -3.63
C THR A 100 7.66 -10.23 -2.76
N ASP A 101 8.53 -11.13 -3.22
CA ASP A 101 9.75 -11.42 -2.49
C ASP A 101 10.70 -10.23 -2.50
N GLU A 102 10.78 -9.47 -3.60
CA GLU A 102 11.55 -8.22 -3.67
C GLU A 102 11.15 -7.21 -2.59
N ARG A 103 9.83 -7.00 -2.38
CA ARG A 103 9.33 -6.10 -1.35
C ARG A 103 9.61 -6.62 0.06
N LYS A 104 9.47 -7.94 0.28
CA LYS A 104 9.84 -8.56 1.56
C LYS A 104 11.33 -8.41 1.85
N ASP A 105 12.19 -8.63 0.85
CA ASP A 105 13.64 -8.46 0.96
C ASP A 105 14.03 -7.00 1.22
N SER A 106 13.20 -6.05 0.75
CA SER A 106 13.34 -4.62 1.05
C SER A 106 12.79 -4.21 2.42
N GLY A 107 12.35 -5.17 3.23
CA GLY A 107 11.92 -4.94 4.62
C GLY A 107 10.43 -4.68 4.82
N TRP A 108 9.60 -4.90 3.80
CA TRP A 108 8.16 -4.81 3.97
C TRP A 108 7.63 -6.01 4.76
N LEU A 109 6.74 -5.73 5.71
CA LEU A 109 5.95 -6.74 6.40
C LEU A 109 4.54 -6.74 5.82
N PHE A 110 4.08 -7.90 5.40
CA PHE A 110 2.76 -8.09 4.81
C PHE A 110 1.85 -8.88 5.74
N SER A 111 0.55 -8.62 5.64
CA SER A 111 -0.50 -9.53 6.11
C SER A 111 -0.54 -10.79 5.21
N ASP A 112 -1.43 -11.71 5.54
CA ASP A 112 -1.86 -12.72 4.57
C ASP A 112 -2.52 -12.04 3.35
N GLY A 113 -2.43 -12.69 2.18
CA GLY A 113 -3.06 -12.18 0.97
C GLY A 113 -4.58 -12.29 1.07
N TYR A 114 -5.29 -11.18 0.87
CA TYR A 114 -6.75 -11.12 0.89
C TYR A 114 -7.40 -11.07 -0.50
N TYR A 115 -6.59 -10.90 -1.55
CA TYR A 115 -7.05 -10.88 -2.94
C TYR A 115 -5.99 -11.47 -3.89
N ASN A 116 -6.43 -12.12 -4.98
CA ASN A 116 -5.54 -12.59 -6.05
C ASN A 116 -5.66 -11.67 -7.25
N ALA A 117 -4.57 -10.99 -7.62
CA ALA A 117 -4.49 -10.17 -8.81
C ALA A 117 -3.45 -10.71 -9.79
N THR A 118 -3.71 -10.51 -11.08
CA THR A 118 -2.76 -10.73 -12.16
C THR A 118 -2.52 -9.42 -12.89
N GLN A 119 -1.45 -9.34 -13.68
CA GLN A 119 -1.17 -8.18 -14.53
C GLN A 119 -1.88 -8.33 -15.87
N SER A 120 -2.36 -7.22 -16.41
CA SER A 120 -2.95 -7.14 -17.75
C SER A 120 -2.33 -6.02 -18.56
N MET A 121 -2.16 -6.27 -19.85
CA MET A 121 -1.92 -5.23 -20.83
C MET A 121 -3.27 -4.73 -21.35
N THR A 122 -3.48 -3.44 -21.32
CA THR A 122 -4.72 -2.80 -21.73
C THR A 122 -4.45 -1.79 -22.82
N VAL A 123 -5.30 -1.78 -23.84
CA VAL A 123 -5.20 -0.94 -25.03
C VAL A 123 -6.52 -0.21 -25.29
N GLN A 124 -6.55 0.74 -26.20
CA GLN A 124 -7.81 1.33 -26.67
C GLN A 124 -8.71 0.23 -27.28
N LYS A 125 -10.02 0.35 -27.10
CA LYS A 125 -11.01 -0.63 -27.56
C LYS A 125 -10.91 -0.95 -29.06
N ASP A 126 -10.57 0.03 -29.86
CA ASP A 126 -10.45 -0.12 -31.32
C ASP A 126 -8.98 -0.28 -31.76
N SER A 127 -8.07 -0.65 -30.86
CA SER A 127 -6.66 -0.83 -31.16
C SER A 127 -6.40 -2.07 -32.01
N ASP A 128 -5.43 -1.94 -32.93
CA ASP A 128 -4.90 -3.06 -33.71
C ASP A 128 -3.92 -3.94 -32.92
N ILE A 129 -3.51 -3.51 -31.72
CA ILE A 129 -2.61 -4.27 -30.84
C ILE A 129 -3.36 -5.45 -30.26
N LYS A 130 -2.86 -6.65 -30.51
CA LYS A 130 -3.46 -7.92 -30.05
C LYS A 130 -2.54 -8.72 -29.13
N GLY A 131 -1.28 -8.32 -29.00
CA GLY A 131 -0.29 -8.99 -28.17
C GLY A 131 0.97 -8.16 -28.01
N PHE A 132 1.92 -8.71 -27.25
CA PHE A 132 3.18 -8.00 -26.94
C PHE A 132 4.05 -7.77 -28.18
N ASP A 133 4.00 -8.65 -29.17
CA ASP A 133 4.75 -8.50 -30.42
C ASP A 133 4.38 -7.19 -31.18
N ASP A 134 3.14 -6.73 -31.03
CA ASP A 134 2.65 -5.51 -31.66
C ASP A 134 3.17 -4.23 -30.99
N LEU A 135 3.85 -4.35 -29.83
CA LEU A 135 4.38 -3.22 -29.08
C LEU A 135 5.76 -2.77 -29.60
N LYS A 136 6.38 -3.51 -30.50
CA LYS A 136 7.74 -3.21 -31.00
C LYS A 136 7.87 -1.77 -31.50
N GLY A 137 8.83 -1.02 -30.91
CA GLY A 137 9.10 0.38 -31.22
C GLY A 137 8.06 1.38 -30.70
N LYS A 138 7.04 0.91 -29.99
CA LYS A 138 5.98 1.74 -29.40
C LYS A 138 6.29 2.08 -27.94
N THR A 139 5.47 2.92 -27.33
CA THR A 139 5.58 3.30 -25.91
C THR A 139 4.34 2.86 -25.17
N VAL A 140 4.54 2.23 -24.01
CA VAL A 140 3.50 1.82 -23.08
C VAL A 140 3.55 2.66 -21.81
N GLY A 141 2.42 2.76 -21.09
CA GLY A 141 2.32 3.43 -19.80
C GLY A 141 2.34 2.45 -18.64
N VAL A 142 2.97 2.86 -17.53
CA VAL A 142 2.95 2.14 -16.25
C VAL A 142 2.83 3.14 -15.10
N LYS A 143 2.24 2.72 -13.98
CA LYS A 143 2.28 3.51 -12.74
C LYS A 143 3.58 3.21 -12.00
N THR A 144 4.28 4.26 -11.56
CA THR A 144 5.57 4.16 -10.85
C THR A 144 5.47 3.25 -9.62
N GLY A 145 6.49 2.42 -9.39
CA GLY A 145 6.63 1.60 -8.19
C GLY A 145 5.61 0.45 -8.04
N THR A 146 4.86 0.11 -9.11
CA THR A 146 3.84 -0.94 -9.09
C THR A 146 4.32 -2.25 -9.72
N GLN A 147 3.53 -3.32 -9.55
CA GLN A 147 3.80 -4.59 -10.23
C GLN A 147 3.57 -4.50 -11.74
N GLY A 148 2.67 -3.61 -12.19
CA GLY A 148 2.50 -3.32 -13.62
C GLY A 148 3.78 -2.76 -14.24
N ALA A 149 4.48 -1.87 -13.52
CA ALA A 149 5.77 -1.36 -13.97
C ALA A 149 6.84 -2.47 -14.03
N THR A 150 6.99 -3.25 -12.97
CA THR A 150 7.94 -4.38 -12.92
C THR A 150 7.67 -5.40 -14.03
N TYR A 151 6.40 -5.71 -14.28
CA TYR A 151 6.01 -6.64 -15.34
C TYR A 151 6.35 -6.08 -16.73
N ALA A 152 6.01 -4.82 -17.01
CA ALA A 152 6.37 -4.18 -18.28
C ALA A 152 7.90 -4.12 -18.48
N GLU A 153 8.66 -3.81 -17.42
CA GLU A 153 10.13 -3.78 -17.47
C GLU A 153 10.71 -5.17 -17.81
N SER A 154 10.13 -6.24 -17.31
CA SER A 154 10.56 -7.61 -17.60
C SER A 154 10.36 -8.02 -19.06
N LEU A 155 9.45 -7.36 -19.77
CA LEU A 155 9.08 -7.66 -21.16
C LEU A 155 9.68 -6.72 -22.20
N LYS A 156 10.10 -5.49 -21.80
CA LYS A 156 10.45 -4.42 -22.74
C LYS A 156 11.57 -4.78 -23.70
N ASP A 157 12.60 -5.50 -23.22
CA ASP A 157 13.77 -5.85 -24.04
C ASP A 157 13.45 -6.99 -25.02
N GLU A 158 12.61 -7.94 -24.63
CA GLU A 158 12.15 -9.04 -25.46
C GLU A 158 11.26 -8.54 -26.60
N TYR A 159 10.31 -7.66 -26.31
CA TYR A 159 9.32 -7.18 -27.27
C TYR A 159 9.67 -5.81 -27.87
N GLY A 160 10.74 -5.17 -27.42
CA GLY A 160 11.33 -3.96 -28.02
C GLY A 160 10.46 -2.72 -27.92
N PHE A 161 9.76 -2.50 -26.80
CA PHE A 161 8.98 -1.30 -26.55
C PHE A 161 9.62 -0.36 -25.52
N ASN A 162 9.13 0.89 -25.45
CA ASN A 162 9.55 1.88 -24.47
C ASN A 162 8.49 2.03 -23.38
N ILE A 163 8.90 2.50 -22.20
CA ILE A 163 8.02 2.70 -21.04
C ILE A 163 7.98 4.18 -20.68
N THR A 164 6.78 4.70 -20.41
CA THR A 164 6.53 5.99 -19.76
C THR A 164 5.88 5.75 -18.42
N TYR A 165 6.40 6.42 -17.39
CA TYR A 165 5.94 6.28 -15.99
C TYR A 165 4.97 7.40 -15.64
N TYR A 166 3.90 7.04 -14.93
CA TYR A 166 2.86 7.93 -14.44
C TYR A 166 2.77 7.83 -12.92
N GLU A 167 2.32 8.91 -12.29
CA GLU A 167 2.16 8.96 -10.83
C GLU A 167 0.90 8.21 -10.38
N ASP A 168 -0.17 8.26 -11.17
CA ASP A 168 -1.46 7.64 -10.87
C ASP A 168 -2.08 6.91 -12.08
N SER A 169 -2.98 5.98 -11.79
CA SER A 169 -3.65 5.17 -12.81
C SER A 169 -4.57 5.99 -13.72
N PRO A 170 -5.39 6.94 -13.21
CA PRO A 170 -6.23 7.77 -14.10
C PRO A 170 -5.45 8.53 -15.16
N THR A 171 -4.33 9.15 -14.80
CA THR A 171 -3.46 9.87 -15.75
C THR A 171 -2.89 8.90 -16.80
N MET A 172 -2.46 7.71 -16.38
CA MET A 172 -2.00 6.66 -17.28
C MET A 172 -3.10 6.23 -18.26
N TYR A 173 -4.35 6.03 -17.80
CA TYR A 173 -5.46 5.65 -18.67
C TYR A 173 -5.80 6.75 -19.69
N GLN A 174 -5.79 8.02 -19.26
CA GLN A 174 -5.98 9.14 -20.18
C GLN A 174 -4.89 9.21 -21.24
N ALA A 175 -3.65 8.86 -20.91
CA ALA A 175 -2.56 8.80 -21.89
C ALA A 175 -2.78 7.69 -22.94
N VAL A 176 -3.36 6.53 -22.56
CA VAL A 176 -3.77 5.49 -23.54
C VAL A 176 -4.92 6.00 -24.39
N LEU A 177 -5.98 6.55 -23.79
CA LEU A 177 -7.14 7.09 -24.50
C LEU A 177 -6.78 8.24 -25.45
N GLY A 178 -5.82 9.08 -25.06
CA GLY A 178 -5.29 10.18 -25.86
C GLY A 178 -4.25 9.78 -26.91
N GLY A 179 -3.85 8.50 -26.96
CA GLY A 179 -2.85 8.00 -27.90
C GLY A 179 -1.41 8.46 -27.61
N GLN A 180 -1.13 8.96 -26.41
CA GLN A 180 0.23 9.32 -25.99
C GLN A 180 1.09 8.06 -25.74
N VAL A 181 0.46 7.00 -25.25
CA VAL A 181 0.97 5.63 -25.18
C VAL A 181 -0.03 4.68 -25.82
N VAL A 182 0.45 3.55 -26.34
CA VAL A 182 -0.41 2.63 -27.09
C VAL A 182 -1.10 1.58 -26.20
N ALA A 183 -0.56 1.35 -25.02
CA ALA A 183 -1.06 0.40 -24.04
C ALA A 183 -0.63 0.86 -22.64
N CYS A 184 -1.25 0.27 -21.61
CA CYS A 184 -0.74 0.34 -20.24
C CYS A 184 -0.77 -1.04 -19.58
N PHE A 185 0.03 -1.19 -18.52
CA PHE A 185 0.05 -2.38 -17.68
C PHE A 185 -0.51 -2.03 -16.29
N GLU A 186 -1.47 -2.83 -15.86
CA GLU A 186 -2.18 -2.61 -14.60
C GLU A 186 -2.65 -3.95 -14.02
N ASP A 187 -2.99 -3.95 -12.73
CA ASP A 187 -3.65 -5.09 -12.10
C ASP A 187 -4.99 -5.38 -12.77
N THR A 188 -5.21 -6.63 -13.14
CA THR A 188 -6.42 -7.04 -13.87
C THR A 188 -7.73 -6.64 -13.20
N PRO A 189 -7.92 -6.78 -11.85
CA PRO A 189 -9.16 -6.37 -11.21
C PRO A 189 -9.40 -4.85 -11.28
N ILE A 190 -8.33 -4.04 -11.23
CA ILE A 190 -8.42 -2.59 -11.35
C ILE A 190 -8.87 -2.21 -12.76
N MET A 191 -8.24 -2.79 -13.76
CA MET A 191 -8.57 -2.49 -15.14
C MET A 191 -9.98 -2.97 -15.50
N ALA A 192 -10.37 -4.17 -15.05
CA ALA A 192 -11.72 -4.68 -15.27
C ALA A 192 -12.79 -3.78 -14.64
N SER A 193 -12.56 -3.26 -13.43
CA SER A 193 -13.46 -2.29 -12.79
C SER A 193 -13.48 -0.96 -13.55
N SER A 194 -12.32 -0.45 -13.93
CA SER A 194 -12.22 0.83 -14.66
C SER A 194 -12.91 0.80 -16.01
N ILE A 195 -12.82 -0.32 -16.75
CA ILE A 195 -13.50 -0.50 -18.03
C ILE A 195 -15.02 -0.64 -17.81
N LYS A 196 -15.44 -1.47 -16.85
CA LYS A 196 -16.85 -1.78 -16.62
C LYS A 196 -17.62 -0.60 -16.03
N ASP A 197 -17.06 0.02 -14.99
CA ASP A 197 -17.76 1.02 -14.20
C ASP A 197 -17.38 2.46 -14.60
N GLY A 198 -16.19 2.64 -15.16
CA GLY A 198 -15.67 3.94 -15.61
C GLY A 198 -16.01 4.27 -17.06
N ASP A 199 -16.69 3.36 -17.78
CA ASP A 199 -17.05 3.50 -19.18
C ASP A 199 -15.85 3.89 -20.07
N LEU A 200 -14.65 3.40 -19.71
CA LEU A 200 -13.45 3.67 -20.46
C LEU A 200 -13.43 2.85 -21.76
N ALA A 201 -13.14 3.53 -22.88
CA ALA A 201 -13.01 2.89 -24.20
C ALA A 201 -11.69 2.09 -24.30
N LEU A 202 -11.45 1.18 -23.35
CA LEU A 202 -10.30 0.30 -23.23
C LEU A 202 -10.71 -1.18 -23.31
N GLN A 203 -9.76 -2.07 -23.59
CA GLN A 203 -9.93 -3.53 -23.62
C GLN A 203 -8.63 -4.25 -23.21
#